data_a6ef55f756918132966fb592124f232c
#
_entry.id   a6ef55f756918132966fb592124f232c
#
_cell.length_a   1.000
_cell.length_b   1.000
_cell.length_c   1.000
_cell.angle_alpha   90.00
_cell.angle_beta   90.00
_cell.angle_gamma   90.00
#
_symmetry.space_group_name_H-M   'P 1'
#
loop_
_entity.id
_entity.type
_entity.pdbx_description
1 polymer ?
#
loop_
_entity_poly.entity_id
_entity_poly.type
_entity_poly.pdbx_seq_one_letter_code
_entity_poly.pdbx_strand_id
1 'polypeptide(L)'
;MNDLTEKTLRTERKYTGKIISVDLLDIELPDGRKAKREVIRHGNAVAILARRPDGKFVFVKQYRKAAEEALIEVIAGGLEAGEDPIEGAKRETAEETGYEVTSIKFLTTIICTPGYCEERIHIYFAELSEMAHGQDQDPDENVYPVILSEVEVEDGIRKGTIFDAKTLAAWACYKIAK
;
A
#
# COMPACT_ATOMS: atom_id res chain seq x y z
N MET A 1 -20.38 19.36 16.21
CA MET A 1 -19.84 18.01 15.94
C MET A 1 -19.59 17.36 17.29
N ASN A 2 -20.03 16.13 17.50
CA ASN A 2 -19.71 15.40 18.73
C ASN A 2 -18.20 15.10 18.73
N ASP A 3 -17.55 15.26 19.89
CA ASP A 3 -16.18 14.80 20.07
C ASP A 3 -16.18 13.25 20.02
N LEU A 4 -15.34 12.68 19.16
CA LEU A 4 -15.15 11.23 19.00
C LEU A 4 -13.77 10.79 19.47
N THR A 5 -13.00 11.69 20.10
CA THR A 5 -11.61 11.42 20.50
C THR A 5 -11.58 10.42 21.65
N GLU A 6 -10.83 9.35 21.48
CA GLU A 6 -10.53 8.39 22.53
C GLU A 6 -9.22 8.76 23.21
N LYS A 7 -9.24 8.95 24.53
CA LYS A 7 -8.04 9.30 25.30
C LYS A 7 -7.28 8.05 25.74
N THR A 8 -6.04 7.90 25.31
CA THR A 8 -5.17 6.82 25.79
C THR A 8 -4.75 7.09 27.24
N LEU A 9 -5.04 6.15 28.14
CA LEU A 9 -4.71 6.19 29.56
C LEU A 9 -3.40 5.40 29.84
N ARG A 10 -3.22 4.27 29.15
CA ARG A 10 -2.06 3.38 29.31
C ARG A 10 -1.80 2.65 28.01
N THR A 11 -0.53 2.41 27.70
CA THR A 11 -0.09 1.57 26.59
C THR A 11 0.74 0.42 27.14
N GLU A 12 0.46 -0.80 26.69
CA GLU A 12 1.23 -1.99 27.00
C GLU A 12 1.65 -2.69 25.71
N ARG A 13 2.96 -2.75 25.42
CA ARG A 13 3.51 -3.49 24.29
C ARG A 13 3.34 -4.98 24.51
N LYS A 14 2.63 -5.67 23.61
CA LYS A 14 2.39 -7.12 23.68
C LYS A 14 3.31 -7.92 22.77
N TYR A 15 3.71 -7.34 21.63
CA TYR A 15 4.61 -7.97 20.69
C TYR A 15 5.49 -6.93 20.00
N THR A 16 6.73 -7.31 19.70
CA THR A 16 7.66 -6.53 18.88
C THR A 16 8.31 -7.47 17.87
N GLY A 17 8.00 -7.28 16.59
CA GLY A 17 8.60 -8.00 15.47
C GLY A 17 9.48 -7.08 14.61
N LYS A 18 9.94 -7.61 13.45
CA LYS A 18 10.73 -6.84 12.47
C LYS A 18 9.86 -5.77 11.78
N ILE A 19 8.64 -6.15 11.37
CA ILE A 19 7.75 -5.29 10.56
C ILE A 19 6.69 -4.63 11.43
N ILE A 20 6.07 -5.37 12.34
CA ILE A 20 4.95 -4.89 13.16
C ILE A 20 5.27 -4.98 14.64
N SER A 21 4.57 -4.15 15.40
CA SER A 21 4.43 -4.33 16.85
C SER A 21 2.94 -4.29 17.23
N VAL A 22 2.58 -4.88 18.36
CA VAL A 22 1.19 -4.88 18.85
C VAL A 22 1.13 -4.25 20.23
N ASP A 23 0.30 -3.22 20.35
CA ASP A 23 0.01 -2.53 21.60
C ASP A 23 -1.42 -2.82 22.07
N LEU A 24 -1.58 -3.06 23.36
CA LEU A 24 -2.84 -3.03 24.06
C LEU A 24 -2.98 -1.67 24.76
N LEU A 25 -4.01 -0.91 24.39
CA LEU A 25 -4.29 0.40 24.97
C LEU A 25 -5.47 0.33 25.91
N ASP A 26 -5.31 0.87 27.13
CA ASP A 26 -6.45 1.26 27.96
C ASP A 26 -6.86 2.67 27.55
N ILE A 27 -8.13 2.85 27.21
CA ILE A 27 -8.65 4.13 26.69
C ILE A 27 -9.87 4.59 27.50
N GLU A 28 -10.15 5.89 27.41
CA GLU A 28 -11.36 6.52 27.88
C GLU A 28 -12.13 7.09 26.68
N LEU A 29 -13.38 6.68 26.55
CA LEU A 29 -14.32 7.18 25.53
C LEU A 29 -14.77 8.61 25.88
N PRO A 30 -15.33 9.38 24.93
CA PRO A 30 -15.80 10.75 25.17
C PRO A 30 -16.84 10.88 26.29
N ASP A 31 -17.58 9.81 26.57
CA ASP A 31 -18.58 9.74 27.64
C ASP A 31 -18.02 9.27 29.00
N GLY A 32 -16.69 9.10 29.11
CA GLY A 32 -16.00 8.68 30.33
C GLY A 32 -15.93 7.17 30.55
N ARG A 33 -16.56 6.35 29.72
CA ARG A 33 -16.44 4.89 29.81
C ARG A 33 -15.03 4.44 29.44
N LYS A 34 -14.53 3.40 30.12
CA LYS A 34 -13.24 2.79 29.83
C LYS A 34 -13.39 1.61 28.87
N ALA A 35 -12.45 1.47 27.97
CA ALA A 35 -12.40 0.37 27.02
C ALA A 35 -10.94 -0.01 26.69
N LYS A 36 -10.76 -1.05 25.86
CA LYS A 36 -9.44 -1.47 25.37
C LYS A 36 -9.41 -1.40 23.85
N ARG A 37 -8.21 -1.13 23.31
CA ARG A 37 -7.93 -1.21 21.87
C ARG A 37 -6.67 -2.03 21.66
N GLU A 38 -6.70 -2.92 20.70
CA GLU A 38 -5.52 -3.58 20.16
C GLU A 38 -5.08 -2.81 18.93
N VAL A 39 -3.83 -2.38 18.90
CA VAL A 39 -3.31 -1.56 17.81
C VAL A 39 -2.03 -2.18 17.26
N ILE A 40 -2.05 -2.46 15.96
CA ILE A 40 -0.86 -2.83 15.21
C ILE A 40 -0.13 -1.54 14.82
N ARG A 41 1.12 -1.42 15.30
CA ARG A 41 2.06 -0.37 14.88
C ARG A 41 2.78 -0.85 13.65
N HIS A 42 2.69 -0.09 12.59
CA HIS A 42 3.30 -0.36 11.29
C HIS A 42 3.85 0.92 10.68
N GLY A 43 4.94 0.82 9.91
CA GLY A 43 5.42 1.94 9.11
C GLY A 43 4.41 2.36 8.03
N ASN A 44 4.62 3.54 7.48
CA ASN A 44 3.87 3.95 6.30
C ASN A 44 4.42 3.27 5.05
N ALA A 45 3.61 3.22 3.99
CA ALA A 45 3.95 2.61 2.72
C ALA A 45 3.57 3.51 1.54
N VAL A 46 4.09 3.19 0.37
CA VAL A 46 3.68 3.76 -0.91
C VAL A 46 3.04 2.68 -1.78
N ALA A 47 2.14 3.09 -2.66
CA ALA A 47 1.56 2.23 -3.68
C ALA A 47 1.48 3.00 -5.01
N ILE A 48 1.89 2.39 -6.09
CA ILE A 48 2.09 3.08 -7.36
C ILE A 48 1.30 2.37 -8.47
N LEU A 49 0.30 3.05 -9.01
CA LEU A 49 -0.32 2.67 -10.26
C LEU A 49 0.54 3.20 -11.40
N ALA A 50 1.32 2.35 -12.01
CA ALA A 50 2.33 2.72 -12.99
C ALA A 50 1.89 2.41 -14.42
N ARG A 51 2.05 3.37 -15.33
CA ARG A 51 1.69 3.26 -16.74
C ARG A 51 2.90 3.40 -17.64
N ARG A 52 3.01 2.50 -18.61
CA ARG A 52 4.02 2.52 -19.66
C ARG A 52 3.63 3.48 -20.81
N PRO A 53 4.60 3.90 -21.65
CA PRO A 53 4.34 4.72 -22.82
C PRO A 53 3.36 4.11 -23.83
N ASP A 54 3.26 2.76 -23.89
CA ASP A 54 2.28 2.05 -24.74
C ASP A 54 0.84 2.06 -24.16
N GLY A 55 0.62 2.76 -23.04
CA GLY A 55 -0.68 2.90 -22.39
C GLY A 55 -1.08 1.72 -21.50
N LYS A 56 -0.28 0.66 -21.42
CA LYS A 56 -0.51 -0.46 -20.49
C LYS A 56 0.02 -0.14 -19.10
N PHE A 57 -0.52 -0.83 -18.12
CA PHE A 57 -0.16 -0.68 -16.70
C PHE A 57 0.76 -1.82 -16.27
N VAL A 58 1.69 -1.51 -15.37
CA VAL A 58 2.55 -2.48 -14.72
C VAL A 58 1.98 -2.76 -13.34
N PHE A 59 1.67 -4.02 -13.11
CA PHE A 59 1.31 -4.60 -11.83
C PHE A 59 2.40 -5.58 -11.42
N VAL A 60 2.32 -6.07 -10.21
CA VAL A 60 3.18 -7.13 -9.72
C VAL A 60 2.34 -8.31 -9.24
N LYS A 61 2.87 -9.51 -9.43
CA LYS A 61 2.30 -10.73 -8.87
C LYS A 61 3.23 -11.23 -7.77
N GLN A 62 2.69 -11.34 -6.56
CA GLN A 62 3.43 -11.74 -5.37
C GLN A 62 2.59 -12.69 -4.52
N TYR A 63 3.24 -13.70 -3.92
CA TYR A 63 2.58 -14.57 -2.94
C TYR A 63 2.50 -13.88 -1.59
N ARG A 64 1.28 -13.72 -1.08
CA ARG A 64 1.02 -13.12 0.23
C ARG A 64 0.76 -14.21 1.27
N LYS A 65 1.74 -14.49 2.12
CA LYS A 65 1.66 -15.56 3.11
C LYS A 65 0.44 -15.46 4.03
N ALA A 66 0.02 -14.26 4.40
CA ALA A 66 -1.16 -14.04 5.24
C ALA A 66 -2.48 -14.39 4.54
N ALA A 67 -2.53 -14.25 3.21
CA ALA A 67 -3.68 -14.61 2.38
C ALA A 67 -3.59 -16.06 1.86
N GLU A 68 -2.40 -16.70 1.97
CA GLU A 68 -2.10 -18.03 1.41
C GLU A 68 -2.31 -18.13 -0.11
N GLU A 69 -2.16 -17.01 -0.84
CA GLU A 69 -2.35 -16.98 -2.29
C GLU A 69 -1.49 -15.92 -2.97
N ALA A 70 -1.33 -16.05 -4.31
CA ALA A 70 -0.62 -15.08 -5.13
C ALA A 70 -1.60 -14.03 -5.65
N LEU A 71 -1.35 -12.77 -5.31
CA LEU A 71 -2.16 -11.62 -5.68
C LEU A 71 -1.55 -10.86 -6.86
N ILE A 72 -2.41 -10.20 -7.65
CA ILE A 72 -2.01 -9.16 -8.61
C ILE A 72 -2.27 -7.82 -7.94
N GLU A 73 -1.20 -7.06 -7.76
CA GLU A 73 -1.19 -5.82 -6.98
C GLU A 73 -0.55 -4.69 -7.77
N VAL A 74 -0.87 -3.44 -7.42
CA VAL A 74 -0.02 -2.30 -7.80
C VAL A 74 1.33 -2.42 -7.10
N ILE A 75 2.38 -1.84 -7.69
CA ILE A 75 3.71 -1.73 -7.08
C ILE A 75 3.56 -1.12 -5.68
N ALA A 76 4.19 -1.68 -4.66
CA ALA A 76 4.06 -1.15 -3.30
C ALA A 76 5.15 -1.64 -2.35
N GLY A 77 5.67 -0.73 -1.54
CA GLY A 77 6.62 -1.07 -0.49
C GLY A 77 6.63 -0.11 0.68
N GLY A 78 7.38 -0.49 1.70
CA GLY A 78 7.52 0.27 2.94
C GLY A 78 8.39 1.51 2.75
N LEU A 79 8.03 2.59 3.44
CA LEU A 79 8.89 3.76 3.54
C LEU A 79 9.97 3.54 4.59
N GLU A 80 11.19 3.89 4.27
CA GLU A 80 12.28 3.95 5.23
C GLU A 80 12.10 5.12 6.22
N ALA A 81 12.81 5.08 7.34
CA ALA A 81 12.69 6.11 8.36
C ALA A 81 13.14 7.49 7.83
N GLY A 82 12.20 8.41 7.67
CA GLY A 82 12.45 9.77 7.17
C GLY A 82 12.54 9.87 5.64
N GLU A 83 12.25 8.80 4.92
CA GLU A 83 12.22 8.81 3.46
C GLU A 83 11.06 9.68 2.93
N ASP A 84 11.34 10.47 1.91
CA ASP A 84 10.30 11.20 1.17
C ASP A 84 9.42 10.19 0.40
N PRO A 85 8.09 10.24 0.53
CA PRO A 85 7.22 9.26 -0.11
C PRO A 85 7.32 9.21 -1.65
N ILE A 86 7.71 10.30 -2.31
CA ILE A 86 7.93 10.30 -3.76
C ILE A 86 9.20 9.53 -4.11
N GLU A 87 10.28 9.72 -3.32
CA GLU A 87 11.53 8.99 -3.53
C GLU A 87 11.35 7.49 -3.21
N GLY A 88 10.62 7.15 -2.14
CA GLY A 88 10.23 5.77 -1.85
C GLY A 88 9.43 5.13 -2.99
N ALA A 89 8.48 5.87 -3.58
CA ALA A 89 7.70 5.38 -4.71
C ALA A 89 8.55 5.13 -5.96
N LYS A 90 9.55 5.95 -6.22
CA LYS A 90 10.50 5.75 -7.33
C LYS A 90 11.40 4.55 -7.09
N ARG A 91 11.93 4.41 -5.88
CA ARG A 91 12.78 3.30 -5.46
C ARG A 91 12.05 1.97 -5.62
N GLU A 92 10.88 1.82 -5.01
CA GLU A 92 10.06 0.60 -5.09
C GLU A 92 9.69 0.25 -6.54
N THR A 93 9.38 1.26 -7.37
CA THR A 93 9.08 1.03 -8.80
C THR A 93 10.29 0.44 -9.53
N ALA A 94 11.49 0.95 -9.27
CA ALA A 94 12.70 0.45 -9.89
C ALA A 94 13.05 -0.96 -9.38
N GLU A 95 12.99 -1.20 -8.08
CA GLU A 95 13.32 -2.48 -7.44
C GLU A 95 12.40 -3.61 -7.91
N GLU A 96 11.08 -3.40 -7.86
CA GLU A 96 10.11 -4.43 -8.22
C GLU A 96 9.94 -4.65 -9.73
N THR A 97 10.19 -3.64 -10.56
CA THR A 97 9.86 -3.71 -12.00
C THR A 97 11.00 -3.40 -12.93
N GLY A 98 12.06 -2.77 -12.47
CA GLY A 98 13.17 -2.29 -13.28
C GLY A 98 12.86 -1.05 -14.11
N TYR A 99 11.66 -0.49 -14.06
CA TYR A 99 11.30 0.75 -14.75
C TYR A 99 11.68 1.98 -13.95
N GLU A 100 12.06 3.05 -14.63
CA GLU A 100 12.22 4.37 -14.03
C GLU A 100 10.91 5.17 -14.11
N VAL A 101 10.64 5.95 -13.07
CA VAL A 101 9.51 6.88 -13.03
C VAL A 101 9.89 8.18 -13.74
N THR A 102 9.19 8.53 -14.82
CA THR A 102 9.39 9.76 -15.58
C THR A 102 8.49 10.91 -15.10
N SER A 103 7.33 10.57 -14.54
CA SER A 103 6.39 11.52 -13.96
C SER A 103 5.61 10.84 -12.85
N ILE A 104 5.32 11.56 -11.77
CA ILE A 104 4.59 11.02 -10.63
C ILE A 104 3.59 12.05 -10.09
N LYS A 105 2.39 11.58 -9.76
CA LYS A 105 1.30 12.39 -9.21
C LYS A 105 0.69 11.70 -8.01
N PHE A 106 0.61 12.40 -6.88
CA PHE A 106 -0.14 11.93 -5.72
C PHE A 106 -1.64 11.82 -6.04
N LEU A 107 -2.25 10.69 -5.68
CA LEU A 107 -3.68 10.46 -5.83
C LEU A 107 -4.42 10.59 -4.50
N THR A 108 -4.00 9.83 -3.49
CA THR A 108 -4.64 9.82 -2.17
C THR A 108 -3.76 9.12 -1.11
N THR A 109 -4.21 9.16 0.13
CA THR A 109 -3.71 8.29 1.20
C THR A 109 -4.85 7.43 1.71
N ILE A 110 -4.62 6.14 1.86
CA ILE A 110 -5.59 5.20 2.41
C ILE A 110 -5.09 4.60 3.73
N ILE A 111 -6.05 4.07 4.50
CA ILE A 111 -5.84 3.20 5.65
C ILE A 111 -6.64 1.93 5.38
N CYS A 112 -5.98 0.79 5.24
CA CYS A 112 -6.64 -0.45 4.85
C CYS A 112 -7.50 -1.02 5.99
N THR A 113 -7.02 -0.97 7.22
CA THR A 113 -7.65 -1.60 8.39
C THR A 113 -7.70 -0.66 9.59
N PRO A 114 -8.44 0.49 9.51
CA PRO A 114 -8.41 1.56 10.51
C PRO A 114 -8.91 1.14 11.90
N GLY A 115 -9.56 -0.01 12.00
CA GLY A 115 -10.05 -0.53 13.27
C GLY A 115 -8.95 -1.03 14.22
N TYR A 116 -7.76 -1.38 13.68
CA TYR A 116 -6.69 -1.95 14.50
C TYR A 116 -5.27 -1.72 13.96
N CYS A 117 -5.08 -1.21 12.74
CA CYS A 117 -3.76 -0.95 12.17
C CYS A 117 -3.62 0.53 11.81
N GLU A 118 -2.48 1.12 12.17
CA GLU A 118 -2.22 2.55 11.91
C GLU A 118 -1.55 2.82 10.56
N GLU A 119 -1.21 1.76 9.79
CA GLU A 119 -0.55 1.90 8.50
C GLU A 119 -1.29 2.86 7.58
N ARG A 120 -0.53 3.79 6.99
CA ARG A 120 -0.99 4.67 5.92
C ARG A 120 -0.25 4.34 4.64
N ILE A 121 -1.01 4.19 3.55
CA ILE A 121 -0.45 3.92 2.23
C ILE A 121 -0.70 5.15 1.36
N HIS A 122 0.39 5.80 0.92
CA HIS A 122 0.35 6.92 -0.01
C HIS A 122 0.28 6.40 -1.43
N ILE A 123 -0.82 6.67 -2.12
CA ILE A 123 -1.08 6.17 -3.49
C ILE A 123 -0.68 7.22 -4.51
N TYR A 124 0.11 6.78 -5.48
CA TYR A 124 0.57 7.60 -6.60
C TYR A 124 0.15 6.98 -7.94
N PHE A 125 0.02 7.85 -8.94
CA PHE A 125 0.04 7.47 -10.34
C PHE A 125 1.39 7.87 -10.93
N ALA A 126 2.01 6.97 -11.69
CA ALA A 126 3.30 7.23 -12.32
C ALA A 126 3.30 6.88 -13.81
N GLU A 127 4.01 7.68 -14.60
CA GLU A 127 4.41 7.33 -15.96
C GLU A 127 5.83 6.73 -15.90
N LEU A 128 6.05 5.70 -16.70
CA LEU A 128 7.30 4.95 -16.70
C LEU A 128 8.16 5.26 -17.93
N SER A 129 9.44 4.91 -17.83
CA SER A 129 10.37 4.87 -18.97
C SER A 129 9.96 3.82 -20.01
N GLU A 130 10.54 3.90 -21.22
CA GLU A 130 10.27 2.94 -22.30
C GLU A 130 10.85 1.55 -21.99
N MET A 131 11.98 1.49 -21.29
CA MET A 131 12.73 0.26 -21.03
C MET A 131 12.91 0.03 -19.54
N ALA A 132 12.82 -1.22 -19.13
CA ALA A 132 13.22 -1.69 -17.82
C ALA A 132 14.71 -2.04 -17.81
N HIS A 133 15.40 -1.76 -16.70
CA HIS A 133 16.85 -2.01 -16.53
C HIS A 133 17.19 -3.27 -15.71
N GLY A 134 16.21 -4.08 -15.37
CA GLY A 134 16.34 -5.22 -14.46
C GLY A 134 15.88 -4.87 -13.04
N GLN A 135 15.42 -5.90 -12.33
CA GLN A 135 14.91 -5.79 -10.98
C GLN A 135 16.06 -5.89 -9.97
N ASP A 136 15.93 -5.19 -8.85
CA ASP A 136 16.85 -5.28 -7.70
C ASP A 136 16.03 -5.58 -6.43
N GLN A 137 15.43 -6.76 -6.41
CA GLN A 137 14.53 -7.20 -5.33
C GLN A 137 15.31 -7.59 -4.08
N ASP A 138 14.70 -7.40 -2.93
CA ASP A 138 15.22 -7.93 -1.67
C ASP A 138 15.35 -9.47 -1.74
N PRO A 139 16.37 -10.05 -1.10
CA PRO A 139 16.63 -11.51 -1.18
C PRO A 139 15.50 -12.43 -0.71
N ASP A 140 14.58 -11.91 0.10
CA ASP A 140 13.40 -12.60 0.62
C ASP A 140 12.11 -12.25 -0.14
N GLU A 141 12.20 -11.46 -1.21
CA GLU A 141 11.10 -11.11 -2.10
C GLU A 141 11.10 -11.96 -3.38
N ASN A 142 9.89 -12.22 -3.86
CA ASN A 142 9.68 -12.96 -5.12
C ASN A 142 8.49 -12.32 -5.86
N VAL A 143 8.80 -11.25 -6.59
CA VAL A 143 7.83 -10.36 -7.24
C VAL A 143 8.00 -10.45 -8.75
N TYR A 144 6.91 -10.67 -9.48
CA TYR A 144 6.91 -10.77 -10.94
C TYR A 144 6.07 -9.65 -11.56
N PRO A 145 6.64 -8.80 -12.43
CA PRO A 145 5.88 -7.81 -13.17
C PRO A 145 4.83 -8.45 -14.08
N VAL A 146 3.63 -7.88 -14.08
CA VAL A 146 2.51 -8.27 -14.94
C VAL A 146 2.02 -7.03 -15.68
N ILE A 147 2.02 -7.09 -17.01
CA ILE A 147 1.62 -5.95 -17.84
C ILE A 147 0.19 -6.17 -18.32
N LEU A 148 -0.71 -5.25 -17.96
CA LEU A 148 -2.14 -5.33 -18.27
C LEU A 148 -2.62 -4.06 -18.99
N SER A 149 -3.48 -4.22 -19.97
CA SER A 149 -4.25 -3.13 -20.54
C SER A 149 -5.34 -2.66 -19.58
N GLU A 150 -5.89 -1.47 -19.78
CA GLU A 150 -7.02 -0.93 -18.99
C GLU A 150 -8.21 -1.90 -18.97
N VAL A 151 -8.50 -2.53 -20.10
CA VAL A 151 -9.60 -3.51 -20.21
C VAL A 151 -9.33 -4.77 -19.40
N GLU A 152 -8.09 -5.29 -19.42
CA GLU A 152 -7.71 -6.47 -18.65
C GLU A 152 -7.76 -6.20 -17.15
N VAL A 153 -7.36 -5.01 -16.70
CA VAL A 153 -7.49 -4.62 -15.28
C VAL A 153 -8.96 -4.58 -14.86
N GLU A 154 -9.81 -3.90 -15.64
CA GLU A 154 -11.25 -3.82 -15.34
C GLU A 154 -11.94 -5.19 -15.35
N ASP A 155 -11.55 -6.05 -16.26
CA ASP A 155 -12.03 -7.44 -16.31
C ASP A 155 -11.55 -8.25 -15.10
N GLY A 156 -10.29 -8.07 -14.70
CA GLY A 156 -9.72 -8.70 -13.51
C GLY A 156 -10.48 -8.30 -12.24
N ILE A 157 -10.77 -6.99 -12.09
CA ILE A 157 -11.57 -6.46 -10.97
C ILE A 157 -12.99 -7.04 -11.02
N ARG A 158 -13.65 -7.02 -12.17
CA ARG A 158 -15.02 -7.52 -12.34
C ARG A 158 -15.13 -9.02 -12.04
N LYS A 159 -14.13 -9.81 -12.39
CA LYS A 159 -14.05 -11.26 -12.16
C LYS A 159 -13.54 -11.63 -10.77
N GLY A 160 -13.05 -10.66 -9.98
CA GLY A 160 -12.49 -10.89 -8.66
C GLY A 160 -11.10 -11.56 -8.69
N THR A 161 -10.35 -11.45 -9.78
CA THR A 161 -8.94 -11.89 -9.87
C THR A 161 -7.95 -10.78 -9.51
N ILE A 162 -8.41 -9.54 -9.47
CA ILE A 162 -7.73 -8.38 -8.92
C ILE A 162 -8.64 -7.84 -7.81
N PHE A 163 -8.25 -8.03 -6.55
CA PHE A 163 -9.11 -7.73 -5.40
C PHE A 163 -8.34 -7.17 -4.19
N ASP A 164 -7.05 -6.95 -4.32
CA ASP A 164 -6.24 -6.29 -3.30
C ASP A 164 -6.73 -4.85 -3.07
N ALA A 165 -6.92 -4.47 -1.80
CA ALA A 165 -7.57 -3.22 -1.41
C ALA A 165 -6.85 -1.96 -1.93
N LYS A 166 -5.50 -1.90 -1.83
CA LYS A 166 -4.72 -0.75 -2.31
C LYS A 166 -4.78 -0.64 -3.83
N THR A 167 -4.81 -1.78 -4.53
CA THR A 167 -4.94 -1.86 -5.99
C THR A 167 -6.29 -1.32 -6.46
N LEU A 168 -7.37 -1.77 -5.83
CA LEU A 168 -8.73 -1.27 -6.13
C LEU A 168 -8.84 0.22 -5.85
N ALA A 169 -8.27 0.70 -4.73
CA ALA A 169 -8.27 2.12 -4.38
C ALA A 169 -7.47 2.96 -5.39
N ALA A 170 -6.27 2.50 -5.78
CA ALA A 170 -5.43 3.17 -6.78
C ALA A 170 -6.16 3.28 -8.12
N TRP A 171 -6.78 2.19 -8.57
CA TRP A 171 -7.55 2.16 -9.81
C TRP A 171 -8.75 3.11 -9.76
N ALA A 172 -9.53 3.07 -8.69
CA ALA A 172 -10.69 3.95 -8.51
C ALA A 172 -10.29 5.43 -8.53
N CYS A 173 -9.25 5.81 -7.78
CA CYS A 173 -8.75 7.19 -7.75
C CYS A 173 -8.23 7.65 -9.11
N TYR A 174 -7.51 6.80 -9.84
CA TYR A 174 -7.05 7.09 -11.20
C TYR A 174 -8.23 7.35 -12.15
N LYS A 175 -9.27 6.50 -12.12
CA LYS A 175 -10.46 6.63 -12.99
C LYS A 175 -11.26 7.90 -12.68
N ILE A 176 -11.30 8.35 -11.44
CA ILE A 176 -12.00 9.58 -11.03
C ILE A 176 -11.18 10.82 -11.39
N ALA A 177 -9.84 10.73 -11.35
CA ALA A 177 -8.96 11.87 -11.64
C ALA A 177 -8.69 12.08 -13.14
N LYS A 178 -9.17 11.18 -13.99
CA LYS A 178 -9.07 11.22 -15.47
C LYS A 178 -10.21 12.04 -16.06
#